data_acfdcccff680d9f3d11d3c69006aa87a
#
_entry.id   acfdcccff680d9f3d11d3c69006aa87a
#
_cell.length_a   1.000
_cell.length_b   1.000
_cell.length_c   1.000
_cell.angle_alpha   90.00
_cell.angle_beta   90.00
_cell.angle_gamma   90.00
#
_symmetry.space_group_name_H-M   'P 1'
#
loop_
_entity.id
_entity.type
_entity.pdbx_description
1 polymer ?
#
loop_
_entity_poly.entity_id
_entity_poly.type
_entity_poly.pdbx_seq_one_letter_code
_entity_poly.pdbx_strand_id
1 'polypeptide(L)'
;LEYYEQLYPVRYIRQELRCDGGGPGKWRGGTGIEYTVETDNPAVFYFRSEGLGPPSGYGAHDGHAGAGGTLAVEELDGHHHTPPAYGKRQYQRSICRAFSPGGGGWGDPLTRPVDAVLADVRGGLVSPECAASDYGVVVATDGALDAGATQERRLG
;
A
#
# COMPACT_ATOMS: atom_id res chain seq x y z
N LEU A 1 6.97 -17.37 5.43
CA LEU A 1 6.14 -17.05 6.60
C LEU A 1 6.05 -18.21 7.57
N GLU A 2 5.62 -19.37 7.13
CA GLU A 2 5.45 -20.60 7.94
C GLU A 2 6.67 -20.94 8.80
N TYR A 3 7.89 -20.69 8.31
CA TYR A 3 9.11 -20.91 9.08
C TYR A 3 9.20 -20.00 10.31
N TYR A 4 8.76 -18.73 10.20
CA TYR A 4 8.75 -17.81 11.34
C TYR A 4 7.68 -18.19 12.36
N GLU A 5 6.52 -18.67 11.91
CA GLU A 5 5.43 -19.13 12.78
C GLU A 5 5.82 -20.39 13.58
N GLN A 6 6.74 -21.18 13.04
CA GLN A 6 7.29 -22.34 13.77
C GLN A 6 8.33 -21.96 14.86
N LEU A 7 9.03 -20.85 14.65
CA LEU A 7 10.11 -20.43 15.56
C LEU A 7 9.65 -19.43 16.61
N TYR A 8 8.65 -18.63 16.29
CA TYR A 8 8.18 -17.54 17.13
C TYR A 8 6.66 -17.63 17.35
N PRO A 9 6.15 -17.19 18.51
CA PRO A 9 4.71 -17.17 18.79
C PRO A 9 4.02 -16.03 18.03
N VAL A 10 4.10 -16.07 16.71
CA VAL A 10 3.53 -15.11 15.79
C VAL A 10 2.67 -15.82 14.76
N ARG A 11 1.64 -15.16 14.29
CA ARG A 11 0.78 -15.62 13.19
C ARG A 11 0.64 -14.51 12.15
N TYR A 12 0.98 -14.81 10.91
CA TYR A 12 0.75 -13.92 9.78
C TYR A 12 -0.69 -14.01 9.33
N ILE A 13 -1.48 -12.98 9.64
CA ILE A 13 -2.89 -12.86 9.25
C ILE A 13 -3.01 -12.49 7.77
N ARG A 14 -2.10 -11.59 7.31
CA ARG A 14 -2.12 -11.05 5.95
C ARG A 14 -0.71 -10.68 5.50
N GLN A 15 -0.42 -10.97 4.23
CA GLN A 15 0.73 -10.43 3.53
C GLN A 15 0.40 -10.33 2.05
N GLU A 16 0.22 -9.13 1.56
CA GLU A 16 -0.24 -8.84 0.21
C GLU A 16 0.47 -7.62 -0.37
N LEU A 17 0.37 -7.45 -1.69
CA LEU A 17 0.75 -6.20 -2.32
C LEU A 17 -0.23 -5.09 -1.89
N ARG A 18 0.31 -3.94 -1.54
CA ARG A 18 -0.49 -2.81 -1.06
C ARG A 18 -1.24 -2.16 -2.22
N CYS A 19 -2.57 -2.11 -2.14
CA CYS A 19 -3.39 -1.33 -3.06
C CYS A 19 -3.07 0.17 -2.91
N ASP A 20 -3.02 0.91 -4.02
CA ASP A 20 -2.73 2.34 -4.10
C ASP A 20 -1.41 2.77 -3.45
N GLY A 21 -0.49 1.82 -3.27
CA GLY A 21 0.82 2.11 -2.69
C GLY A 21 1.79 2.74 -3.68
N GLY A 22 1.73 2.37 -4.95
CA GLY A 22 2.64 2.85 -6.00
C GLY A 22 2.23 4.21 -6.55
N GLY A 23 3.20 5.10 -6.70
CA GLY A 23 2.98 6.42 -7.28
C GLY A 23 2.43 6.37 -8.70
N PRO A 24 1.37 7.15 -9.00
CA PRO A 24 0.80 7.25 -10.34
C PRO A 24 1.81 7.77 -11.36
N GLY A 25 1.72 7.23 -12.58
CA GLY A 25 2.58 7.63 -13.69
C GLY A 25 2.25 6.83 -14.95
N LYS A 26 2.77 7.25 -16.10
CA LYS A 26 2.77 6.40 -17.31
C LYS A 26 3.33 5.03 -17.00
N TRP A 27 4.37 5.01 -16.17
CA TRP A 27 4.93 3.83 -15.52
C TRP A 27 4.68 3.98 -14.02
N ARG A 28 3.75 3.18 -13.50
CA ARG A 28 3.40 3.17 -12.09
C ARG A 28 4.57 2.71 -11.24
N GLY A 29 4.76 3.31 -10.07
CA GLY A 29 5.70 2.86 -9.06
C GLY A 29 5.36 1.51 -8.45
N GLY A 30 6.31 0.86 -7.78
CA GLY A 30 6.07 -0.34 -7.00
C GLY A 30 5.11 -0.05 -5.83
N THR A 31 4.19 -0.99 -5.55
CA THR A 31 3.10 -0.76 -4.59
C THR A 31 3.52 -0.84 -3.12
N GLY A 32 4.64 -1.51 -2.84
CA GLY A 32 4.96 -1.92 -1.49
C GLY A 32 4.13 -3.14 -1.02
N ILE A 33 4.26 -3.48 0.25
CA ILE A 33 3.64 -4.65 0.88
C ILE A 33 2.83 -4.19 2.08
N GLU A 34 1.65 -4.77 2.25
CA GLU A 34 0.85 -4.74 3.48
C GLU A 34 1.04 -6.07 4.20
N TYR A 35 1.29 -6.03 5.50
CA TYR A 35 1.23 -7.23 6.32
C TYR A 35 0.64 -6.96 7.70
N THR A 36 -0.04 -8.00 8.23
CA THR A 36 -0.61 -8.01 9.56
C THR A 36 -0.12 -9.26 10.27
N VAL A 37 0.49 -9.06 11.44
CA VAL A 37 1.03 -10.13 12.28
C VAL A 37 0.41 -10.04 13.67
N GLU A 38 -0.08 -11.16 14.18
CA GLU A 38 -0.58 -11.30 15.55
C GLU A 38 0.45 -12.03 16.41
N THR A 39 0.60 -11.61 17.67
CA THR A 39 1.36 -12.35 18.69
C THR A 39 0.41 -12.91 19.73
N ASP A 40 0.57 -14.18 20.09
CA ASP A 40 -0.26 -14.84 21.09
C ASP A 40 0.16 -14.58 22.54
N ASN A 41 1.39 -14.07 22.72
CA ASN A 41 2.00 -13.78 24.01
C ASN A 41 2.67 -12.41 24.02
N PRO A 42 3.00 -11.84 25.20
CA PRO A 42 3.84 -10.66 25.27
C PRO A 42 5.15 -10.89 24.52
N ALA A 43 5.51 -9.95 23.66
CA ALA A 43 6.67 -10.06 22.79
C ALA A 43 7.47 -8.76 22.72
N VAL A 44 8.78 -8.89 22.50
CA VAL A 44 9.66 -7.75 22.21
C VAL A 44 9.81 -7.63 20.70
N PHE A 45 9.31 -6.52 20.16
CA PHE A 45 9.47 -6.17 18.76
C PHE A 45 10.72 -5.32 18.55
N TYR A 46 11.48 -5.66 17.54
CA TYR A 46 12.57 -4.85 17.03
C TYR A 46 12.12 -4.15 15.75
N PHE A 47 12.11 -2.83 15.79
CA PHE A 47 11.71 -2.01 14.65
C PHE A 47 12.95 -1.50 13.92
N ARG A 48 12.94 -1.67 12.61
CA ARG A 48 13.86 -1.06 11.66
C ARG A 48 13.08 -0.75 10.41
N SER A 49 12.42 0.39 10.42
CA SER A 49 11.42 0.78 9.42
C SER A 49 11.85 2.07 8.75
N GLU A 50 12.31 1.96 7.52
CA GLU A 50 12.66 3.10 6.69
C GLU A 50 11.44 3.53 5.86
N GLY A 51 11.31 4.83 5.57
CA GLY A 51 10.22 5.37 4.77
C GLY A 51 8.86 5.43 5.49
N LEU A 52 8.84 5.41 6.84
CA LEU A 52 7.63 5.71 7.60
C LEU A 52 7.27 7.19 7.49
N GLY A 53 5.96 7.47 7.38
CA GLY A 53 5.44 8.83 7.28
C GLY A 53 5.37 9.32 5.84
N PRO A 54 5.98 10.47 5.49
CA PRO A 54 5.92 11.02 4.14
C PRO A 54 6.46 10.06 3.08
N PRO A 55 5.96 10.13 1.83
CA PRO A 55 6.48 9.33 0.74
C PRO A 55 7.99 9.48 0.58
N SER A 56 8.71 8.37 0.44
CA SER A 56 10.14 8.34 0.12
C SER A 56 10.42 8.10 -1.38
N GLY A 57 9.43 7.59 -2.10
CA GLY A 57 9.47 7.41 -3.55
C GLY A 57 8.81 8.60 -4.25
N TYR A 58 9.61 9.58 -4.65
CA TYR A 58 9.12 10.74 -5.38
C TYR A 58 8.85 10.39 -6.85
N GLY A 59 7.83 11.03 -7.45
CA GLY A 59 7.58 10.89 -8.88
C GLY A 59 8.61 11.64 -9.72
N ALA A 60 8.72 11.25 -10.98
CA ALA A 60 9.60 11.90 -11.96
C ALA A 60 8.88 12.10 -13.30
N HIS A 61 9.23 13.17 -14.02
CA HIS A 61 8.65 13.49 -15.33
C HIS A 61 7.11 13.52 -15.31
N ASP A 62 6.54 14.33 -14.40
CA ASP A 62 5.10 14.46 -14.15
C ASP A 62 4.44 13.21 -13.51
N GLY A 63 5.23 12.22 -13.09
CA GLY A 63 4.74 11.13 -12.25
C GLY A 63 4.60 11.59 -10.80
N HIS A 64 3.74 10.92 -10.03
CA HIS A 64 3.43 11.27 -8.64
C HIS A 64 4.22 10.41 -7.64
N ALA A 65 4.31 10.90 -6.42
CA ALA A 65 4.92 10.15 -5.33
C ALA A 65 4.11 8.88 -4.99
N GLY A 66 4.80 7.85 -4.54
CA GLY A 66 4.17 6.67 -3.94
C GLY A 66 3.65 6.97 -2.54
N ALA A 67 2.88 6.06 -1.97
CA ALA A 67 2.39 6.19 -0.61
C ALA A 67 3.53 6.00 0.42
N GLY A 68 3.50 6.78 1.50
CA GLY A 68 4.43 6.60 2.62
C GLY A 68 4.16 5.33 3.42
N GLY A 69 5.15 4.82 4.12
CA GLY A 69 5.00 3.67 4.99
C GLY A 69 4.25 4.01 6.28
N THR A 70 3.55 3.04 6.85
CA THR A 70 2.91 3.16 8.17
C THR A 70 3.17 1.91 9.01
N LEU A 71 3.16 2.11 10.33
CA LEU A 71 3.35 1.04 11.29
C LEU A 71 2.49 1.32 12.52
N ALA A 72 1.69 0.36 12.93
CA ALA A 72 0.84 0.44 14.11
C ALA A 72 0.85 -0.88 14.86
N VAL A 73 0.80 -0.80 16.20
CA VAL A 73 0.59 -1.95 17.07
C VAL A 73 -0.65 -1.70 17.90
N GLU A 74 -1.56 -2.66 17.92
CA GLU A 74 -2.78 -2.66 18.71
C GLU A 74 -2.73 -3.83 19.67
N GLU A 75 -2.71 -3.55 20.97
CA GLU A 75 -2.86 -4.57 22.01
C GLU A 75 -4.31 -5.03 22.11
N LEU A 76 -4.54 -6.27 22.45
CA LEU A 76 -5.92 -6.82 22.49
C LEU A 76 -6.81 -6.20 23.57
N ASP A 77 -6.25 -5.44 24.50
CA ASP A 77 -6.98 -4.62 25.48
C ASP A 77 -7.45 -3.27 24.90
N GLY A 78 -7.16 -2.99 23.63
CA GLY A 78 -7.56 -1.79 22.90
C GLY A 78 -6.54 -0.65 22.93
N HIS A 79 -5.37 -0.83 23.54
CA HIS A 79 -4.32 0.18 23.45
C HIS A 79 -3.67 0.21 22.08
N HIS A 80 -3.64 1.40 21.47
CA HIS A 80 -3.01 1.65 20.16
C HIS A 80 -1.67 2.34 20.34
N HIS A 81 -0.66 1.85 19.66
CA HIS A 81 0.69 2.38 19.69
C HIS A 81 1.20 2.70 18.28
N THR A 82 1.90 3.82 18.16
CA THR A 82 2.74 4.12 16.99
C THR A 82 4.19 3.83 17.37
N PRO A 83 4.75 2.71 16.92
CA PRO A 83 6.11 2.35 17.28
C PRO A 83 7.15 3.35 16.72
N PRO A 84 8.34 3.43 17.33
CA PRO A 84 9.42 4.20 16.74
C PRO A 84 9.90 3.52 15.44
N ALA A 85 10.42 4.31 14.49
CA ALA A 85 11.01 3.76 13.27
C ALA A 85 12.20 2.82 13.56
N TYR A 86 12.94 3.12 14.61
CA TYR A 86 14.10 2.32 15.07
C TYR A 86 14.03 2.07 16.56
N GLY A 87 14.39 0.86 16.97
CA GLY A 87 14.48 0.50 18.37
C GLY A 87 13.75 -0.78 18.73
N LYS A 88 13.54 -0.97 20.01
CA LYS A 88 12.78 -2.12 20.53
C LYS A 88 11.72 -1.67 21.51
N ARG A 89 10.59 -2.35 21.51
CA ARG A 89 9.49 -2.18 22.46
C ARG A 89 8.89 -3.52 22.80
N GLN A 90 8.48 -3.67 24.04
CA GLN A 90 7.68 -4.80 24.49
C GLN A 90 6.20 -4.41 24.43
N TYR A 91 5.39 -5.28 23.87
CA TYR A 91 3.93 -5.17 23.87
C TYR A 91 3.34 -6.43 24.47
N GLN A 92 2.12 -6.31 24.99
CA GLN A 92 1.32 -7.44 25.36
C GLN A 92 0.88 -8.19 24.09
N ARG A 93 0.00 -9.19 24.22
CA ARG A 93 -0.62 -9.83 23.07
C ARG A 93 -1.20 -8.78 22.13
N SER A 94 -0.76 -8.76 20.87
CA SER A 94 -1.01 -7.63 20.00
C SER A 94 -1.08 -8.00 18.53
N ILE A 95 -1.67 -7.09 17.74
CA ILE A 95 -1.67 -7.13 16.28
C ILE A 95 -0.78 -5.99 15.77
N CYS A 96 0.23 -6.33 15.01
CA CYS A 96 1.08 -5.38 14.32
C CYS A 96 0.64 -5.27 12.85
N ARG A 97 0.32 -4.06 12.40
CA ARG A 97 -0.01 -3.75 11.00
C ARG A 97 1.06 -2.87 10.41
N ALA A 98 1.61 -3.27 9.28
CA ALA A 98 2.63 -2.50 8.59
C ALA A 98 2.33 -2.40 7.11
N PHE A 99 2.55 -1.20 6.58
CA PHE A 99 2.51 -0.89 5.15
C PHE A 99 3.88 -0.36 4.76
N SER A 100 4.58 -1.06 3.88
CA SER A 100 5.82 -0.52 3.36
C SER A 100 5.55 0.64 2.38
N PRO A 101 6.50 1.58 2.23
CA PRO A 101 6.34 2.66 1.28
C PRO A 101 6.29 2.16 -0.16
N GLY A 102 5.57 2.88 -1.00
CA GLY A 102 5.55 2.68 -2.45
C GLY A 102 6.65 3.46 -3.15
N GLY A 103 7.03 3.01 -4.35
CA GLY A 103 7.90 3.74 -5.26
C GLY A 103 7.16 4.86 -5.99
N GLY A 104 7.87 5.90 -6.44
CA GLY A 104 7.31 6.97 -7.26
C GLY A 104 6.99 6.51 -8.69
N GLY A 105 5.99 7.12 -9.32
CA GLY A 105 5.65 6.95 -10.72
C GLY A 105 6.58 7.73 -11.64
N TRP A 106 6.62 7.36 -12.90
CA TRP A 106 7.35 8.06 -13.94
C TRP A 106 6.46 8.42 -15.13
N GLY A 107 6.52 9.66 -15.56
CA GLY A 107 5.72 10.18 -16.68
C GLY A 107 4.28 10.48 -16.27
N ASP A 108 3.60 11.32 -17.05
CA ASP A 108 2.21 11.71 -16.81
C ASP A 108 1.27 10.49 -16.72
N PRO A 109 0.57 10.29 -15.59
CA PRO A 109 -0.33 9.16 -15.38
C PRO A 109 -1.51 9.14 -16.35
N LEU A 110 -1.98 10.29 -16.86
CA LEU A 110 -3.06 10.34 -17.85
C LEU A 110 -2.66 9.71 -19.20
N THR A 111 -1.34 9.58 -19.46
CA THR A 111 -0.81 8.93 -20.67
C THR A 111 -0.63 7.42 -20.52
N ARG A 112 -0.88 6.84 -19.31
CA ARG A 112 -0.83 5.39 -19.12
C ARG A 112 -1.91 4.70 -19.94
N PRO A 113 -1.61 3.63 -20.71
CA PRO A 113 -2.62 2.89 -21.47
C PRO A 113 -3.78 2.45 -20.58
N VAL A 114 -5.01 2.66 -21.05
CA VAL A 114 -6.24 2.30 -20.31
C VAL A 114 -6.23 0.84 -19.89
N ASP A 115 -5.84 -0.07 -20.80
CA ASP A 115 -5.78 -1.51 -20.52
C ASP A 115 -4.80 -1.84 -19.38
N ALA A 116 -3.69 -1.10 -19.28
CA ALA A 116 -2.73 -1.29 -18.19
C ALA A 116 -3.32 -0.84 -16.84
N VAL A 117 -4.09 0.25 -16.82
CA VAL A 117 -4.81 0.69 -15.60
C VAL A 117 -5.88 -0.32 -15.21
N LEU A 118 -6.65 -0.83 -16.17
CA LEU A 118 -7.66 -1.87 -15.91
C LEU A 118 -7.03 -3.18 -15.40
N ALA A 119 -5.85 -3.55 -15.91
CA ALA A 119 -5.11 -4.69 -15.40
C ALA A 119 -4.66 -4.48 -13.95
N ASP A 120 -4.17 -3.28 -13.61
CA ASP A 120 -3.81 -2.92 -12.24
C ASP A 120 -5.03 -2.96 -11.30
N VAL A 121 -6.21 -2.48 -11.75
CA VAL A 121 -7.44 -2.56 -10.96
C VAL A 121 -7.87 -4.00 -10.72
N ARG A 122 -7.89 -4.84 -11.77
CA ARG A 122 -8.22 -6.26 -11.64
C ARG A 122 -7.23 -7.02 -10.76
N GLY A 123 -5.97 -6.60 -10.76
CA GLY A 123 -4.91 -7.14 -9.91
C GLY A 123 -4.93 -6.63 -8.47
N GLY A 124 -5.85 -5.71 -8.10
CA GLY A 124 -5.91 -5.11 -6.77
C GLY A 124 -4.75 -4.18 -6.43
N LEU A 125 -4.02 -3.71 -7.44
CA LEU A 125 -2.86 -2.82 -7.27
C LEU A 125 -3.25 -1.34 -7.26
N VAL A 126 -4.37 -1.01 -7.92
CA VAL A 126 -4.98 0.32 -8.00
C VAL A 126 -6.47 0.16 -7.73
N SER A 127 -7.03 1.00 -6.85
CA SER A 127 -8.47 1.02 -6.61
C SER A 127 -9.21 1.68 -7.78
N PRO A 128 -10.52 1.39 -7.99
CA PRO A 128 -11.33 2.10 -8.97
C PRO A 128 -11.33 3.61 -8.76
N GLU A 129 -11.29 4.06 -7.50
CA GLU A 129 -11.23 5.46 -7.10
C GLU A 129 -9.93 6.12 -7.58
N CYS A 130 -8.78 5.49 -7.31
CA CYS A 130 -7.48 5.98 -7.78
C CYS A 130 -7.32 5.84 -9.30
N ALA A 131 -7.91 4.82 -9.94
CA ALA A 131 -7.96 4.74 -11.39
C ALA A 131 -8.67 5.96 -12.01
N ALA A 132 -9.77 6.41 -11.40
CA ALA A 132 -10.50 7.57 -11.85
C ALA A 132 -9.79 8.90 -11.53
N SER A 133 -9.26 9.08 -10.30
CA SER A 133 -8.64 10.32 -9.87
C SER A 133 -7.28 10.58 -10.51
N ASP A 134 -6.43 9.56 -10.57
CA ASP A 134 -5.03 9.72 -10.93
C ASP A 134 -4.75 9.41 -12.41
N TYR A 135 -5.49 8.45 -12.97
CA TYR A 135 -5.28 8.00 -14.37
C TYR A 135 -6.41 8.42 -15.32
N GLY A 136 -7.47 9.05 -14.79
CA GLY A 136 -8.64 9.40 -15.57
C GLY A 136 -9.39 8.20 -16.16
N VAL A 137 -9.24 7.01 -15.59
CA VAL A 137 -9.90 5.77 -16.04
C VAL A 137 -11.05 5.42 -15.12
N VAL A 138 -12.27 5.52 -15.65
CA VAL A 138 -13.47 5.23 -14.87
C VAL A 138 -13.87 3.77 -15.06
N VAL A 139 -14.00 3.07 -13.93
CA VAL A 139 -14.41 1.67 -13.88
C VAL A 139 -15.80 1.59 -13.26
N ALA A 140 -16.75 0.98 -13.97
CA ALA A 140 -18.11 0.78 -13.50
C ALA A 140 -18.15 -0.27 -12.36
N THR A 141 -19.28 -0.34 -11.65
CA THR A 141 -19.47 -1.24 -10.50
C THR A 141 -19.35 -2.73 -10.85
N ASP A 142 -19.53 -3.09 -12.11
CA ASP A 142 -19.34 -4.45 -12.63
C ASP A 142 -17.89 -4.76 -13.04
N GLY A 143 -16.97 -3.78 -12.87
CA GLY A 143 -15.56 -3.88 -13.26
C GLY A 143 -15.29 -3.59 -14.74
N ALA A 144 -16.29 -3.16 -15.50
CA ALA A 144 -16.12 -2.78 -16.89
C ALA A 144 -15.60 -1.34 -17.04
N LEU A 145 -14.98 -1.05 -18.18
CA LEU A 145 -14.57 0.31 -18.52
C LEU A 145 -15.80 1.17 -18.87
N ASP A 146 -15.94 2.31 -18.22
CA ASP A 146 -16.78 3.39 -18.71
C ASP A 146 -15.98 4.26 -19.70
N ALA A 147 -16.14 3.96 -20.98
CA ALA A 147 -15.38 4.64 -22.04
C ALA A 147 -15.73 6.12 -22.17
N GLY A 148 -17.02 6.48 -21.98
CA GLY A 148 -17.51 7.87 -22.08
C GLY A 148 -16.91 8.73 -20.97
N ALA A 149 -17.09 8.34 -19.72
CA ALA A 149 -16.56 9.06 -18.57
C ALA A 149 -15.01 9.08 -18.56
N THR A 150 -14.36 8.03 -19.05
CA THR A 150 -12.89 7.99 -19.20
C THR A 150 -12.40 9.01 -20.22
N GLN A 151 -13.09 9.12 -21.37
CA GLN A 151 -12.74 10.09 -22.40
C GLN A 151 -12.89 11.52 -21.90
N GLU A 152 -14.00 11.84 -21.24
CA GLU A 152 -14.24 13.16 -20.65
C GLU A 152 -13.14 13.55 -19.66
N ARG A 153 -12.73 12.64 -18.76
CA ARG A 153 -11.69 12.91 -17.75
C ARG A 153 -10.28 13.09 -18.33
N ARG A 154 -9.97 12.43 -19.46
CA ARG A 154 -8.64 12.51 -20.08
C ARG A 154 -8.48 13.66 -21.07
N LEU A 155 -9.59 14.25 -21.54
CA LEU A 155 -9.58 15.37 -22.50
C LEU A 155 -9.83 16.73 -21.84
N GLY A 156 -10.37 16.74 -20.61
CA GLY A 156 -10.66 17.95 -19.81
C GLY A 156 -9.48 18.33 -18.95
#